data_a4bae9401bf89d06ab75f759877a7fea
#
_entry.id   a4bae9401bf89d06ab75f759877a7fea
#
_cell.length_a   1.000
_cell.length_b   1.000
_cell.length_c   1.000
_cell.angle_alpha   90.00
_cell.angle_beta   90.00
_cell.angle_gamma   90.00
#
_symmetry.space_group_name_H-M   'P 1'
#
loop_
_entity.id
_entity.type
_entity.pdbx_description
1 polymer ?
#
loop_
_entity_poly.entity_id
_entity_poly.type
_entity_poly.pdbx_seq_one_letter_code
_entity_poly.pdbx_strand_id
1 'polypeptide(L)'
;MLTNINHKHLGTIIAILVAILTTGYLRVHWIPFLPEPDGGLYTHYSQYFFSALSSGEFIASNYPIALYSLVTSWVYGLEINQFIALRWIDLCLALTASILFFKVIEKESGSLFFSVVTVSALLLVMNNYSFILFGFRNSIWAAYVPLFLALLISQNINNKNHFLFYFIGALAALGVLIREPFILFYITAAIAIWFAYGWKILVKYLIGSAILGFTTLFFLIILREGSNPLMLFKNYFYHINTMGDLADEQLVTNFFKHSLIAIKAYWFGIVFSFFSGIYIFKLSLKDKKLVSTNRFFFWLALALVPIIETLIKLGFDYHFINCIPGLAGIAAMGWRYASQYEFSIVKKYVLGFIIILSISGVYPNISRTLNLNVYDKKTPVSDAYNQLWDSNYSEIETIRLSNYLIAADMIKKLSNRGSTLATAGFAEVLYPLTGLLPTSYGTMDLRALFLLLNWDEDKLVNILQEQRPTLIFPTKQQLPGIPNLIRVIQRTGLYERVAIVSYSPNVYYKSISGDIFRLKSFNQ
;
A
#
# COMPACT_ATOMS: atom_id res chain seq x y z
N MET A 1 25.76 3.01 36.10
CA MET A 1 25.55 3.83 34.90
C MET A 1 24.12 3.73 34.31
N LEU A 2 23.21 2.89 34.85
CA LEU A 2 21.84 2.71 34.36
C LEU A 2 20.75 3.49 35.13
N THR A 3 21.12 4.26 36.14
CA THR A 3 20.16 4.84 37.11
C THR A 3 19.60 6.22 36.73
N ASN A 4 19.99 6.79 35.58
CA ASN A 4 19.51 8.12 35.14
C ASN A 4 18.95 8.14 33.71
N ILE A 5 18.40 7.04 33.21
CA ILE A 5 17.67 7.08 31.93
C ILE A 5 16.34 7.79 32.19
N ASN A 6 16.25 9.02 31.70
CA ASN A 6 15.02 9.79 31.73
C ASN A 6 13.88 8.94 31.10
N HIS A 7 12.71 8.85 31.73
CA HIS A 7 11.56 8.07 31.25
C HIS A 7 11.22 8.30 29.76
N LYS A 8 11.47 9.48 29.24
CA LYS A 8 11.29 9.79 27.80
C LYS A 8 12.27 9.03 26.90
N HIS A 9 13.53 8.89 27.32
CA HIS A 9 14.52 8.12 26.57
C HIS A 9 14.23 6.62 26.61
N LEU A 10 13.80 6.10 27.77
CA LEU A 10 13.40 4.70 27.91
C LEU A 10 12.25 4.35 26.96
N GLY A 11 11.18 5.16 26.91
CA GLY A 11 10.06 4.95 26.00
C GLY A 11 10.47 4.96 24.52
N THR A 12 11.46 5.77 24.14
CA THR A 12 11.97 5.80 22.76
C THR A 12 12.81 4.56 22.45
N ILE A 13 13.68 4.14 23.36
CA ILE A 13 14.47 2.89 23.19
C ILE A 13 13.53 1.68 23.03
N ILE A 14 12.51 1.58 23.88
CA ILE A 14 11.53 0.50 23.81
C ILE A 14 10.74 0.55 22.48
N ALA A 15 10.35 1.72 22.01
CA ALA A 15 9.69 1.87 20.71
C ALA A 15 10.55 1.36 19.56
N ILE A 16 11.85 1.67 19.57
CA ILE A 16 12.81 1.16 18.57
C ILE A 16 12.95 -0.37 18.67
N LEU A 17 13.09 -0.91 19.87
CA LEU A 17 13.18 -2.36 20.07
C LEU A 17 11.91 -3.08 19.60
N VAL A 18 10.73 -2.57 19.91
CA VAL A 18 9.44 -3.12 19.43
C VAL A 18 9.39 -3.09 17.90
N ALA A 19 9.75 -1.95 17.28
CA ALA A 19 9.76 -1.85 15.83
C ALA A 19 10.73 -2.85 15.18
N ILE A 20 11.93 -3.01 15.72
CA ILE A 20 12.93 -3.97 15.21
C ILE A 20 12.44 -5.41 15.37
N LEU A 21 11.96 -5.79 16.56
CA LEU A 21 11.57 -7.16 16.88
C LEU A 21 10.26 -7.61 16.20
N THR A 22 9.43 -6.68 15.77
CA THR A 22 8.18 -6.97 15.07
C THR A 22 8.30 -6.67 13.58
N THR A 23 8.26 -5.41 13.20
CA THR A 23 8.29 -4.95 11.81
C THR A 23 9.61 -5.32 11.13
N GLY A 24 10.74 -5.02 11.77
CA GLY A 24 12.07 -5.29 11.21
C GLY A 24 12.30 -6.78 10.97
N TYR A 25 12.05 -7.58 12.00
CA TYR A 25 12.23 -9.03 11.93
C TYR A 25 11.40 -9.67 10.81
N LEU A 26 10.11 -9.36 10.71
CA LEU A 26 9.25 -9.94 9.69
C LEU A 26 9.61 -9.45 8.28
N ARG A 27 9.89 -8.15 8.12
CA ARG A 27 10.11 -7.57 6.78
C ARG A 27 11.48 -7.88 6.18
N VAL A 28 12.51 -8.04 6.99
CA VAL A 28 13.86 -8.45 6.49
C VAL A 28 13.76 -9.77 5.72
N HIS A 29 12.87 -10.67 6.12
CA HIS A 29 12.64 -11.93 5.45
C HIS A 29 12.15 -11.78 4.00
N TRP A 30 11.45 -10.68 3.70
CA TRP A 30 10.83 -10.43 2.40
C TRP A 30 11.74 -9.67 1.42
N ILE A 31 12.87 -9.12 1.91
CA ILE A 31 13.77 -8.33 1.07
C ILE A 31 14.24 -9.07 -0.19
N PRO A 32 14.65 -10.36 -0.12
CA PRO A 32 15.12 -11.06 -1.31
C PRO A 32 14.04 -11.50 -2.29
N PHE A 33 12.75 -11.35 -1.93
CA PHE A 33 11.67 -11.78 -2.82
C PHE A 33 11.37 -10.75 -3.91
N LEU A 34 10.97 -11.24 -5.08
CA LEU A 34 10.46 -10.35 -6.13
C LEU A 34 9.06 -9.81 -5.74
N PRO A 35 8.68 -8.61 -6.21
CA PRO A 35 7.39 -8.03 -5.87
C PRO A 35 6.25 -8.77 -6.57
N GLU A 36 5.09 -8.72 -5.97
CA GLU A 36 3.84 -9.02 -6.64
C GLU A 36 3.51 -7.96 -7.72
N PRO A 37 2.48 -8.14 -8.55
CA PRO A 37 2.19 -7.23 -9.68
C PRO A 37 2.13 -5.75 -9.31
N ASP A 38 1.47 -5.38 -8.20
CA ASP A 38 1.38 -3.99 -7.75
C ASP A 38 2.76 -3.43 -7.35
N GLY A 39 3.59 -4.26 -6.69
CA GLY A 39 4.96 -3.90 -6.38
C GLY A 39 5.82 -3.74 -7.64
N GLY A 40 5.58 -4.57 -8.65
CA GLY A 40 6.17 -4.42 -9.97
C GLY A 40 5.81 -3.09 -10.63
N LEU A 41 4.55 -2.70 -10.54
CA LEU A 41 4.04 -1.44 -11.07
C LEU A 41 4.70 -0.23 -10.37
N TYR A 42 4.75 -0.20 -9.03
CA TYR A 42 5.42 0.89 -8.30
C TYR A 42 6.92 0.96 -8.61
N THR A 43 7.58 -0.18 -8.79
CA THR A 43 8.99 -0.23 -9.19
C THR A 43 9.17 0.30 -10.60
N HIS A 44 8.27 -0.04 -11.52
CA HIS A 44 8.28 0.50 -12.87
C HIS A 44 8.07 2.02 -12.88
N TYR A 45 7.17 2.58 -12.05
CA TYR A 45 7.02 4.03 -11.96
C TYR A 45 8.29 4.72 -11.46
N SER A 46 9.01 4.13 -10.53
CA SER A 46 10.29 4.68 -10.08
C SER A 46 11.34 4.65 -11.20
N GLN A 47 11.41 3.56 -11.98
CA GLN A 47 12.24 3.46 -13.18
C GLN A 47 11.86 4.53 -14.20
N TYR A 48 10.58 4.68 -14.46
CA TYR A 48 10.07 5.66 -15.41
C TYR A 48 10.47 7.10 -15.03
N PHE A 49 10.25 7.50 -13.78
CA PHE A 49 10.64 8.83 -13.32
C PHE A 49 12.15 9.06 -13.39
N PHE A 50 12.95 8.05 -13.08
CA PHE A 50 14.40 8.15 -13.23
C PHE A 50 14.80 8.39 -14.70
N SER A 51 14.24 7.63 -15.63
CA SER A 51 14.49 7.79 -17.06
C SER A 51 14.03 9.17 -17.55
N ALA A 52 12.82 9.59 -17.19
CA ALA A 52 12.25 10.88 -17.56
C ALA A 52 13.09 12.06 -17.04
N LEU A 53 13.52 12.00 -15.77
CA LEU A 53 14.38 13.02 -15.18
C LEU A 53 15.78 13.06 -15.81
N SER A 54 16.28 11.92 -16.29
CA SER A 54 17.61 11.81 -16.92
C SER A 54 17.59 12.26 -18.37
N SER A 55 16.55 11.93 -19.13
CA SER A 55 16.44 12.25 -20.57
C SER A 55 15.74 13.58 -20.86
N GLY A 56 14.98 14.11 -19.90
CA GLY A 56 14.09 15.25 -20.11
C GLY A 56 12.82 14.91 -20.90
N GLU A 57 12.62 13.64 -21.23
CA GLU A 57 11.44 13.16 -21.94
C GLU A 57 10.42 12.60 -20.95
N PHE A 58 9.25 13.21 -20.89
CA PHE A 58 8.18 12.78 -20.00
C PHE A 58 7.06 12.10 -20.78
N ILE A 59 6.81 10.86 -20.42
CA ILE A 59 5.69 10.06 -20.94
C ILE A 59 4.55 10.09 -19.92
N ALA A 60 3.31 10.31 -20.36
CA ALA A 60 2.16 10.34 -19.46
C ALA A 60 1.98 9.02 -18.70
N SER A 61 1.72 9.12 -17.42
CA SER A 61 1.40 7.98 -16.56
C SER A 61 -0.06 8.04 -16.10
N ASN A 62 -0.78 6.90 -16.00
CA ASN A 62 -2.20 6.84 -15.60
C ASN A 62 -2.43 7.22 -14.14
N TYR A 63 -1.43 7.03 -13.29
CA TYR A 63 -1.59 7.36 -11.90
C TYR A 63 -1.31 8.85 -11.69
N PRO A 64 -2.31 9.64 -11.31
CA PRO A 64 -2.12 11.07 -11.05
C PRO A 64 -1.20 11.31 -9.86
N ILE A 65 -1.16 10.36 -8.91
CA ILE A 65 -0.42 10.47 -7.67
C ILE A 65 0.68 9.41 -7.64
N ALA A 66 1.91 9.85 -7.85
CA ALA A 66 3.07 8.97 -7.89
C ALA A 66 4.25 9.55 -7.09
N LEU A 67 3.96 10.32 -6.02
CA LEU A 67 4.99 10.97 -5.23
C LEU A 67 6.00 9.97 -4.65
N TYR A 68 5.53 8.81 -4.19
CA TYR A 68 6.42 7.77 -3.69
C TYR A 68 7.43 7.32 -4.75
N SER A 69 6.94 7.02 -5.95
CA SER A 69 7.77 6.55 -7.07
C SER A 69 8.73 7.64 -7.57
N LEU A 70 8.30 8.90 -7.59
CA LEU A 70 9.15 10.03 -7.93
C LEU A 70 10.30 10.18 -6.91
N VAL A 71 9.97 10.17 -5.61
CA VAL A 71 10.97 10.33 -4.54
C VAL A 71 11.93 9.15 -4.47
N THR A 72 11.52 7.95 -4.87
CA THR A 72 12.37 6.75 -4.87
C THR A 72 13.08 6.49 -6.20
N SER A 73 12.85 7.31 -7.22
CA SER A 73 13.39 7.11 -8.57
C SER A 73 14.93 7.10 -8.64
N TRP A 74 15.60 7.85 -7.76
CA TRP A 74 17.07 7.91 -7.68
C TRP A 74 17.75 6.54 -7.47
N VAL A 75 17.01 5.56 -6.96
CA VAL A 75 17.50 4.18 -6.77
C VAL A 75 17.97 3.57 -8.09
N TYR A 76 17.41 3.98 -9.22
CA TYR A 76 17.81 3.53 -10.54
C TYR A 76 19.15 4.09 -11.02
N GLY A 77 19.67 5.11 -10.36
CA GLY A 77 21.03 5.61 -10.57
C GLY A 77 22.12 4.82 -9.80
N LEU A 78 21.71 3.86 -8.97
CA LEU A 78 22.63 3.04 -8.19
C LEU A 78 22.95 1.73 -8.93
N GLU A 79 24.19 1.26 -8.81
CA GLU A 79 24.65 -0.04 -9.34
C GLU A 79 24.20 -1.23 -8.45
N ILE A 80 22.97 -1.21 -7.95
CA ILE A 80 22.40 -2.24 -7.09
C ILE A 80 21.08 -2.74 -7.65
N ASN A 81 20.64 -3.91 -7.19
CA ASN A 81 19.33 -4.41 -7.55
C ASN A 81 18.23 -3.47 -7.03
N GLN A 82 17.49 -2.85 -7.93
CA GLN A 82 16.49 -1.82 -7.62
C GLN A 82 15.34 -2.37 -6.76
N PHE A 83 14.91 -3.60 -6.98
CA PHE A 83 13.89 -4.23 -6.13
C PHE A 83 14.36 -4.35 -4.68
N ILE A 84 15.60 -4.80 -4.47
CA ILE A 84 16.18 -4.92 -3.13
C ILE A 84 16.33 -3.54 -2.50
N ALA A 85 16.82 -2.57 -3.25
CA ALA A 85 17.00 -1.20 -2.76
C ALA A 85 15.68 -0.55 -2.32
N LEU A 86 14.63 -0.67 -3.14
CA LEU A 86 13.30 -0.15 -2.80
C LEU A 86 12.72 -0.82 -1.56
N ARG A 87 13.01 -2.10 -1.33
CA ARG A 87 12.59 -2.81 -0.11
C ARG A 87 13.32 -2.37 1.14
N TRP A 88 14.60 -2.03 1.03
CA TRP A 88 15.32 -1.43 2.15
C TRP A 88 14.73 -0.06 2.51
N ILE A 89 14.38 0.76 1.51
CA ILE A 89 13.68 2.03 1.75
C ILE A 89 12.35 1.78 2.44
N ASP A 90 11.57 0.83 1.95
CA ASP A 90 10.29 0.48 2.54
C ASP A 90 10.42 -0.06 3.98
N LEU A 91 11.46 -0.86 4.26
CA LEU A 91 11.78 -1.28 5.62
C LEU A 91 12.06 -0.09 6.54
N CYS A 92 12.87 0.87 6.10
CA CYS A 92 13.16 2.08 6.88
C CYS A 92 11.89 2.90 7.16
N LEU A 93 11.01 3.04 6.18
CA LEU A 93 9.72 3.72 6.35
C LEU A 93 8.80 2.96 7.29
N ALA A 94 8.76 1.62 7.18
CA ALA A 94 7.97 0.77 8.07
C ALA A 94 8.45 0.83 9.52
N LEU A 95 9.77 0.81 9.75
CA LEU A 95 10.35 1.00 11.08
C LEU A 95 10.01 2.38 11.66
N THR A 96 10.15 3.43 10.85
CA THR A 96 9.80 4.80 11.26
C THR A 96 8.33 4.91 11.62
N ALA A 97 7.44 4.40 10.78
CA ALA A 97 6.00 4.38 11.04
C ALA A 97 5.67 3.59 12.32
N SER A 98 6.32 2.44 12.54
CA SER A 98 6.13 1.61 13.73
C SER A 98 6.55 2.33 15.02
N ILE A 99 7.68 3.03 15.01
CA ILE A 99 8.14 3.85 16.13
C ILE A 99 7.15 4.98 16.42
N LEU A 100 6.72 5.70 15.39
CA LEU A 100 5.74 6.78 15.53
C LEU A 100 4.41 6.25 16.05
N PHE A 101 3.92 5.13 15.52
CA PHE A 101 2.69 4.49 15.99
C PHE A 101 2.78 4.11 17.48
N PHE A 102 3.89 3.50 17.88
CA PHE A 102 4.14 3.20 19.29
C PHE A 102 4.06 4.46 20.16
N LYS A 103 4.72 5.55 19.75
CA LYS A 103 4.71 6.81 20.51
C LYS A 103 3.33 7.45 20.58
N VAL A 104 2.53 7.35 19.51
CA VAL A 104 1.14 7.80 19.51
C VAL A 104 0.31 7.03 20.55
N ILE A 105 0.42 5.69 20.58
CA ILE A 105 -0.34 4.84 21.50
C ILE A 105 0.18 4.98 22.93
N GLU A 106 1.49 5.09 23.15
CA GLU A 106 2.07 5.36 24.47
C GLU A 106 1.49 6.63 25.06
N LYS A 107 1.43 7.69 24.28
CA LYS A 107 0.89 8.97 24.73
C LYS A 107 -0.62 8.94 24.93
N GLU A 108 -1.34 8.19 24.09
CA GLU A 108 -2.79 8.03 24.20
C GLU A 108 -3.17 7.23 25.44
N SER A 109 -2.51 6.10 25.68
CA SER A 109 -2.80 5.21 26.82
C SER A 109 -2.25 5.73 28.14
N GLY A 110 -1.18 6.55 28.10
CA GLY A 110 -0.38 6.94 29.28
C GLY A 110 0.37 5.76 29.90
N SER A 111 0.55 4.64 29.18
CA SER A 111 1.14 3.41 29.71
C SER A 111 2.11 2.80 28.70
N LEU A 112 3.41 2.77 29.07
CA LEU A 112 4.46 2.13 28.31
C LEU A 112 4.17 0.62 28.12
N PHE A 113 3.75 -0.05 29.19
CA PHE A 113 3.46 -1.48 29.19
C PHE A 113 2.30 -1.83 28.24
N PHE A 114 1.19 -1.10 28.33
CA PHE A 114 0.06 -1.27 27.42
C PHE A 114 0.51 -1.11 25.95
N SER A 115 1.33 -0.10 25.68
CA SER A 115 1.82 0.17 24.33
C SER A 115 2.71 -0.95 23.82
N VAL A 116 3.61 -1.49 24.67
CA VAL A 116 4.45 -2.65 24.28
C VAL A 116 3.57 -3.82 23.84
N VAL A 117 2.61 -4.22 24.66
CA VAL A 117 1.76 -5.38 24.35
C VAL A 117 0.90 -5.15 23.12
N THR A 118 0.15 -4.05 23.12
CA THR A 118 -0.85 -3.79 22.08
C THR A 118 -0.19 -3.49 20.73
N VAL A 119 0.83 -2.62 20.71
CA VAL A 119 1.48 -2.24 19.46
C VAL A 119 2.30 -3.39 18.89
N SER A 120 2.99 -4.18 19.73
CA SER A 120 3.71 -5.36 19.23
C SER A 120 2.75 -6.34 18.55
N ALA A 121 1.62 -6.66 19.20
CA ALA A 121 0.63 -7.56 18.63
C ALA A 121 0.06 -7.04 17.30
N LEU A 122 -0.30 -5.75 17.24
CA LEU A 122 -0.85 -5.15 16.02
C LEU A 122 0.19 -5.02 14.91
N LEU A 123 1.45 -4.67 15.22
CA LEU A 123 2.52 -4.61 14.23
C LEU A 123 2.84 -6.00 13.65
N LEU A 124 2.79 -7.06 14.46
CA LEU A 124 2.95 -8.43 13.95
C LEU A 124 1.83 -8.80 12.97
N VAL A 125 0.59 -8.37 13.23
CA VAL A 125 -0.50 -8.54 12.28
C VAL A 125 -0.31 -7.67 11.04
N MET A 126 0.01 -6.38 11.21
CA MET A 126 0.20 -5.45 10.09
C MET A 126 1.34 -5.88 9.15
N ASN A 127 2.32 -6.62 9.64
CA ASN A 127 3.42 -7.17 8.85
C ASN A 127 3.22 -8.64 8.45
N ASN A 128 2.01 -9.18 8.62
CA ASN A 128 1.67 -10.48 8.07
C ASN A 128 1.69 -10.41 6.53
N TYR A 129 2.23 -11.44 5.91
CA TYR A 129 2.35 -11.52 4.45
C TYR A 129 1.02 -11.30 3.71
N SER A 130 -0.12 -11.76 4.25
CA SER A 130 -1.45 -11.53 3.66
C SER A 130 -1.82 -10.06 3.54
N PHE A 131 -1.34 -9.21 4.46
CA PHE A 131 -1.67 -7.78 4.47
C PHE A 131 -0.66 -6.92 3.75
N ILE A 132 0.61 -7.33 3.71
CA ILE A 132 1.67 -6.54 3.07
C ILE A 132 2.01 -7.04 1.68
N LEU A 133 1.29 -8.05 1.19
CA LEU A 133 1.50 -8.65 -0.13
C LEU A 133 2.99 -8.80 -0.43
N PHE A 134 3.65 -9.64 0.39
CA PHE A 134 5.08 -9.91 0.30
C PHE A 134 6.00 -8.69 0.49
N GLY A 135 5.55 -7.73 1.28
CA GLY A 135 6.36 -6.59 1.69
C GLY A 135 6.42 -5.45 0.69
N PHE A 136 5.62 -5.48 -0.39
CA PHE A 136 5.84 -4.52 -1.45
C PHE A 136 4.69 -3.53 -1.73
N ARG A 137 3.72 -3.41 -0.85
CA ARG A 137 2.81 -2.25 -0.86
C ARG A 137 3.42 -1.08 -0.08
N ASN A 138 4.58 -0.70 -0.51
CA ASN A 138 5.47 0.31 0.05
C ASN A 138 4.79 1.64 0.31
N SER A 139 3.85 2.05 -0.52
CA SER A 139 3.10 3.29 -0.33
C SER A 139 2.27 3.30 0.96
N ILE A 140 1.90 2.15 1.55
CA ILE A 140 1.16 2.10 2.81
C ILE A 140 2.01 2.62 3.97
N TRP A 141 3.21 2.07 4.14
CA TRP A 141 4.09 2.47 5.23
C TRP A 141 4.61 3.90 5.05
N ALA A 142 4.92 4.27 3.80
CA ALA A 142 5.28 5.64 3.47
C ALA A 142 4.17 6.64 3.84
N ALA A 143 2.89 6.29 3.64
CA ALA A 143 1.76 7.14 4.00
C ALA A 143 1.43 7.13 5.51
N TYR A 144 1.73 6.04 6.22
CA TYR A 144 1.59 6.02 7.69
C TYR A 144 2.57 6.94 8.41
N VAL A 145 3.78 7.16 7.86
CA VAL A 145 4.76 8.07 8.49
C VAL A 145 4.17 9.48 8.70
N PRO A 146 3.67 10.19 7.67
CA PRO A 146 3.08 11.50 7.88
C PRO A 146 1.81 11.44 8.74
N LEU A 147 0.98 10.39 8.65
CA LEU A 147 -0.20 10.22 9.49
C LEU A 147 0.17 10.15 10.97
N PHE A 148 1.06 9.25 11.36
CA PHE A 148 1.43 9.10 12.77
C PHE A 148 2.21 10.30 13.29
N LEU A 149 3.02 10.94 12.45
CA LEU A 149 3.69 12.18 12.82
C LEU A 149 2.67 13.31 13.08
N ALA A 150 1.66 13.46 12.23
CA ALA A 150 0.58 14.42 12.42
C ALA A 150 -0.20 14.15 13.73
N LEU A 151 -0.51 12.88 14.01
CA LEU A 151 -1.16 12.46 15.26
C LEU A 151 -0.30 12.79 16.48
N LEU A 152 0.99 12.49 16.45
CA LEU A 152 1.92 12.76 17.54
C LEU A 152 2.05 14.27 17.82
N ILE A 153 2.11 15.07 16.76
CA ILE A 153 2.13 16.53 16.87
C ILE A 153 0.82 17.04 17.48
N SER A 154 -0.33 16.56 16.97
CA SER A 154 -1.65 16.98 17.46
C SER A 154 -1.85 16.72 18.95
N GLN A 155 -1.27 15.64 19.46
CA GLN A 155 -1.30 15.31 20.90
C GLN A 155 -0.43 16.22 21.76
N ASN A 156 0.46 17.02 21.17
CA ASN A 156 1.37 17.95 21.85
C ASN A 156 0.94 19.41 21.73
N ILE A 157 -0.14 19.70 20.99
CA ILE A 157 -0.59 21.07 20.79
C ILE A 157 -1.15 21.62 22.10
N ASN A 158 -0.49 22.64 22.62
CA ASN A 158 -1.05 23.51 23.64
C ASN A 158 -1.86 24.61 22.96
N ASN A 159 -2.90 25.14 23.63
CA ASN A 159 -3.83 26.14 23.11
C ASN A 159 -3.17 27.42 22.52
N LYS A 160 -1.86 27.61 22.70
CA LYS A 160 -1.12 28.79 22.22
C LYS A 160 -0.43 28.57 20.87
N ASN A 161 -0.21 27.34 20.41
CA ASN A 161 0.59 27.09 19.21
C ASN A 161 -0.26 26.61 18.03
N HIS A 162 -1.11 27.49 17.54
CA HIS A 162 -1.97 27.21 16.39
C HIS A 162 -1.23 27.13 15.04
N PHE A 163 0.05 27.47 14.97
CA PHE A 163 0.85 27.36 13.74
C PHE A 163 1.05 25.90 13.33
N LEU A 164 1.11 24.99 14.30
CA LEU A 164 1.27 23.55 14.03
C LEU A 164 0.16 22.96 13.16
N PHE A 165 -1.02 23.57 13.11
CA PHE A 165 -2.11 23.09 12.24
C PHE A 165 -1.83 23.25 10.74
N TYR A 166 -1.03 24.22 10.32
CA TYR A 166 -0.53 24.29 8.94
C TYR A 166 0.34 23.06 8.63
N PHE A 167 1.22 22.71 9.56
CA PHE A 167 2.10 21.56 9.38
C PHE A 167 1.35 20.23 9.41
N ILE A 168 0.38 20.07 10.30
CA ILE A 168 -0.52 18.88 10.32
C ILE A 168 -1.26 18.77 8.99
N GLY A 169 -1.75 19.86 8.45
CA GLY A 169 -2.41 19.88 7.15
C GLY A 169 -1.48 19.47 6.01
N ALA A 170 -0.24 19.98 6.02
CA ALA A 170 0.78 19.58 5.05
C ALA A 170 1.10 18.08 5.12
N LEU A 171 1.26 17.52 6.33
CA LEU A 171 1.48 16.09 6.52
C LEU A 171 0.29 15.25 6.04
N ALA A 172 -0.94 15.71 6.27
CA ALA A 172 -2.13 15.02 5.78
C ALA A 172 -2.18 15.01 4.24
N ALA A 173 -1.88 16.14 3.58
CA ALA A 173 -1.76 16.20 2.14
C ALA A 173 -0.65 15.29 1.60
N LEU A 174 0.51 15.22 2.29
CA LEU A 174 1.60 14.32 1.93
C LEU A 174 1.15 12.86 1.97
N GLY A 175 0.40 12.45 2.98
CA GLY A 175 -0.18 11.10 3.06
C GLY A 175 -1.07 10.78 1.86
N VAL A 176 -1.93 11.71 1.44
CA VAL A 176 -2.81 11.58 0.27
C VAL A 176 -2.00 11.50 -1.03
N LEU A 177 -0.95 12.32 -1.19
CA LEU A 177 -0.09 12.31 -2.38
C LEU A 177 0.76 11.05 -2.51
N ILE A 178 1.07 10.39 -1.40
CA ILE A 178 1.74 9.09 -1.38
C ILE A 178 0.74 7.97 -1.70
N ARG A 179 -0.48 8.04 -1.13
CA ARG A 179 -1.51 7.03 -1.29
C ARG A 179 -2.91 7.63 -1.20
N GLU A 180 -3.66 7.61 -2.30
CA GLU A 180 -4.96 8.29 -2.44
C GLU A 180 -5.99 7.93 -1.36
N PRO A 181 -6.13 6.67 -0.92
CA PRO A 181 -7.12 6.32 0.11
C PRO A 181 -6.93 7.07 1.43
N PHE A 182 -5.75 7.63 1.68
CA PHE A 182 -5.50 8.48 2.84
C PHE A 182 -6.30 9.79 2.83
N ILE A 183 -6.99 10.12 1.72
CA ILE A 183 -7.98 11.21 1.65
C ILE A 183 -9.07 11.04 2.73
N LEU A 184 -9.42 9.81 3.06
CA LEU A 184 -10.41 9.51 4.10
C LEU A 184 -9.91 9.93 5.49
N PHE A 185 -8.64 9.67 5.79
CA PHE A 185 -8.01 10.15 7.03
C PHE A 185 -7.87 11.67 7.05
N TYR A 186 -7.55 12.27 5.91
CA TYR A 186 -7.50 13.71 5.75
C TYR A 186 -8.85 14.38 6.08
N ILE A 187 -9.96 13.87 5.53
CA ILE A 187 -11.31 14.38 5.78
C ILE A 187 -11.69 14.17 7.26
N THR A 188 -11.41 12.98 7.81
CA THR A 188 -11.66 12.69 9.23
C THR A 188 -10.93 13.66 10.15
N ALA A 189 -9.66 13.95 9.87
CA ALA A 189 -8.88 14.93 10.62
C ALA A 189 -9.45 16.35 10.49
N ALA A 190 -9.87 16.76 9.29
CA ALA A 190 -10.49 18.06 9.07
C ALA A 190 -11.78 18.23 9.90
N ILE A 191 -12.65 17.22 9.90
CA ILE A 191 -13.88 17.21 10.70
C ILE A 191 -13.57 17.27 12.20
N ALA A 192 -12.61 16.45 12.66
CA ALA A 192 -12.22 16.44 14.07
C ALA A 192 -11.62 17.79 14.53
N ILE A 193 -10.80 18.42 13.69
CA ILE A 193 -10.20 19.74 13.95
C ILE A 193 -11.31 20.79 14.02
N TRP A 194 -12.27 20.74 13.10
CA TRP A 194 -13.41 21.67 13.13
C TRP A 194 -14.19 21.59 14.43
N PHE A 195 -14.56 20.39 14.86
CA PHE A 195 -15.34 20.20 16.10
C PHE A 195 -14.52 20.54 17.35
N ALA A 196 -13.22 20.22 17.38
CA ALA A 196 -12.37 20.43 18.56
C ALA A 196 -11.89 21.87 18.72
N TYR A 197 -11.57 22.56 17.62
CA TYR A 197 -10.85 23.84 17.61
C TYR A 197 -11.56 24.94 16.83
N GLY A 198 -12.66 24.62 16.14
CA GLY A 198 -13.46 25.55 15.37
C GLY A 198 -12.91 25.92 14.00
N TRP A 199 -13.69 26.73 13.27
CA TRP A 199 -13.46 27.09 11.88
C TRP A 199 -12.09 27.74 11.60
N LYS A 200 -11.67 28.66 12.46
CA LYS A 200 -10.40 29.39 12.26
C LYS A 200 -9.18 28.47 12.22
N ILE A 201 -9.21 27.38 12.97
CA ILE A 201 -8.13 26.39 13.01
C ILE A 201 -8.24 25.44 11.83
N LEU A 202 -9.45 25.04 11.46
CA LEU A 202 -9.67 24.26 10.25
C LEU A 202 -9.09 24.97 9.00
N VAL A 203 -9.32 26.28 8.86
CA VAL A 203 -8.74 27.06 7.75
C VAL A 203 -7.22 26.96 7.70
N LYS A 204 -6.52 27.01 8.85
CA LYS A 204 -5.05 26.83 8.89
C LYS A 204 -4.63 25.45 8.40
N TYR A 205 -5.34 24.39 8.84
CA TYR A 205 -5.13 23.03 8.37
C TYR A 205 -5.33 22.92 6.85
N LEU A 206 -6.42 23.47 6.31
CA LEU A 206 -6.70 23.47 4.88
C LEU A 206 -5.66 24.26 4.06
N ILE A 207 -5.20 25.42 4.56
CA ILE A 207 -4.14 26.20 3.89
C ILE A 207 -2.83 25.39 3.84
N GLY A 208 -2.42 24.78 4.96
CA GLY A 208 -1.22 23.94 4.99
C GLY A 208 -1.31 22.78 4.00
N SER A 209 -2.47 22.13 3.94
CA SER A 209 -2.75 21.06 2.97
C SER A 209 -2.71 21.56 1.54
N ALA A 210 -3.33 22.71 1.26
CA ALA A 210 -3.40 23.29 -0.08
C ALA A 210 -2.01 23.68 -0.60
N ILE A 211 -1.19 24.33 0.24
CA ILE A 211 0.17 24.73 -0.16
C ILE A 211 0.99 23.51 -0.58
N LEU A 212 1.07 22.48 0.26
CA LEU A 212 1.85 21.29 -0.08
C LEU A 212 1.19 20.48 -1.20
N GLY A 213 -0.13 20.27 -1.11
CA GLY A 213 -0.89 19.48 -2.07
C GLY A 213 -0.82 20.06 -3.48
N PHE A 214 -1.14 21.34 -3.65
CA PHE A 214 -1.12 21.98 -4.96
C PHE A 214 0.30 22.14 -5.51
N THR A 215 1.28 22.49 -4.66
CA THR A 215 2.68 22.61 -5.12
C THR A 215 3.18 21.26 -5.65
N THR A 216 2.98 20.18 -4.89
CA THR A 216 3.43 18.85 -5.31
C THR A 216 2.67 18.36 -6.53
N LEU A 217 1.35 18.55 -6.57
CA LEU A 217 0.54 18.17 -7.71
C LEU A 217 0.93 18.95 -8.98
N PHE A 218 1.20 20.24 -8.85
CA PHE A 218 1.69 21.09 -9.93
C PHE A 218 3.02 20.58 -10.49
N PHE A 219 3.99 20.25 -9.64
CA PHE A 219 5.24 19.64 -10.08
C PHE A 219 5.03 18.29 -10.77
N LEU A 220 4.19 17.42 -10.22
CA LEU A 220 3.88 16.13 -10.84
C LEU A 220 3.22 16.28 -12.21
N ILE A 221 2.35 17.27 -12.37
CA ILE A 221 1.69 17.57 -13.66
C ILE A 221 2.70 18.08 -14.67
N ILE A 222 3.55 19.03 -14.29
CA ILE A 222 4.60 19.56 -15.18
C ILE A 222 5.55 18.45 -15.61
N LEU A 223 5.99 17.63 -14.66
CA LEU A 223 6.91 16.51 -14.91
C LEU A 223 6.29 15.43 -15.81
N ARG A 224 4.98 15.41 -15.99
CA ARG A 224 4.32 14.37 -16.77
C ARG A 224 4.06 14.71 -18.20
N GLU A 225 3.60 15.91 -18.52
CA GLU A 225 3.22 16.24 -19.91
C GLU A 225 3.13 17.72 -20.27
N GLY A 226 3.19 18.59 -19.30
CA GLY A 226 3.10 20.04 -19.57
C GLY A 226 1.74 20.57 -20.04
N SER A 227 0.75 19.75 -20.40
CA SER A 227 -0.35 20.31 -21.19
C SER A 227 -1.79 20.15 -20.69
N ASN A 228 -2.17 19.13 -19.91
CA ASN A 228 -3.59 19.05 -19.52
C ASN A 228 -3.88 18.33 -18.19
N PRO A 229 -3.85 19.07 -17.06
CA PRO A 229 -4.18 18.52 -15.75
C PRO A 229 -5.62 17.98 -15.66
N LEU A 230 -6.57 18.56 -16.38
CA LEU A 230 -7.96 18.12 -16.38
C LEU A 230 -8.11 16.72 -17.01
N MET A 231 -7.29 16.39 -18.01
CA MET A 231 -7.32 15.07 -18.64
C MET A 231 -6.82 13.99 -17.69
N LEU A 232 -5.79 14.28 -16.89
CA LEU A 232 -5.29 13.37 -15.86
C LEU A 232 -6.36 13.08 -14.79
N PHE A 233 -7.07 14.12 -14.31
CA PHE A 233 -8.17 13.93 -13.36
C PHE A 233 -9.32 13.16 -13.99
N LYS A 234 -9.71 13.47 -15.22
CA LYS A 234 -10.77 12.77 -15.94
C LYS A 234 -10.43 11.28 -16.10
N ASN A 235 -9.21 10.95 -16.51
CA ASN A 235 -8.76 9.58 -16.67
C ASN A 235 -8.72 8.82 -15.34
N TYR A 236 -8.32 9.48 -14.26
CA TYR A 236 -8.31 8.89 -12.93
C TYR A 236 -9.73 8.56 -12.44
N PHE A 237 -10.66 9.49 -12.55
CA PHE A 237 -12.07 9.24 -12.18
C PHE A 237 -12.70 8.16 -13.05
N TYR A 238 -12.41 8.17 -14.34
CA TYR A 238 -12.86 7.14 -15.25
C TYR A 238 -12.31 5.75 -14.85
N HIS A 239 -11.02 5.65 -14.53
CA HIS A 239 -10.41 4.41 -14.05
C HIS A 239 -11.06 3.90 -12.75
N ILE A 240 -11.34 4.78 -11.79
CA ILE A 240 -12.04 4.40 -10.55
C ILE A 240 -13.44 3.88 -10.85
N ASN A 241 -14.20 4.57 -11.70
CA ASN A 241 -15.55 4.14 -12.05
C ASN A 241 -15.54 2.79 -12.77
N THR A 242 -14.65 2.60 -13.73
CA THR A 242 -14.57 1.33 -14.50
C THR A 242 -14.12 0.17 -13.62
N MET A 243 -13.23 0.40 -12.65
CA MET A 243 -12.88 -0.63 -11.67
C MET A 243 -14.04 -0.92 -10.70
N GLY A 244 -14.91 0.06 -10.43
CA GLY A 244 -16.17 -0.11 -9.71
C GLY A 244 -17.14 -1.00 -10.48
N ASP A 245 -17.37 -0.70 -11.75
CA ASP A 245 -18.29 -1.45 -12.62
C ASP A 245 -17.90 -2.93 -12.79
N LEU A 246 -16.59 -3.22 -12.87
CA LEU A 246 -16.08 -4.61 -12.91
C LEU A 246 -16.25 -5.36 -11.58
N ALA A 247 -16.49 -4.63 -10.50
CA ALA A 247 -16.61 -5.17 -9.15
C ALA A 247 -18.06 -5.49 -8.75
N ASP A 248 -19.07 -4.93 -9.43
CA ASP A 248 -20.46 -4.88 -8.95
C ASP A 248 -21.06 -6.26 -8.64
N GLU A 249 -20.83 -7.28 -9.46
CA GLU A 249 -21.41 -8.61 -9.23
C GLU A 249 -20.75 -9.38 -8.06
N GLN A 250 -19.52 -9.06 -7.70
CA GLN A 250 -18.74 -9.76 -6.67
C GLN A 250 -18.39 -8.92 -5.45
N LEU A 251 -18.70 -7.63 -5.48
CA LEU A 251 -18.27 -6.68 -4.44
C LEU A 251 -18.72 -7.12 -3.04
N VAL A 252 -20.01 -7.48 -2.89
CA VAL A 252 -20.59 -7.88 -1.60
C VAL A 252 -19.97 -9.18 -1.11
N THR A 253 -19.85 -10.17 -1.98
CA THR A 253 -19.26 -11.47 -1.63
C THR A 253 -17.79 -11.34 -1.25
N ASN A 254 -17.02 -10.57 -2.03
CA ASN A 254 -15.61 -10.29 -1.74
C ASN A 254 -15.45 -9.50 -0.44
N PHE A 255 -16.29 -8.49 -0.20
CA PHE A 255 -16.28 -7.74 1.04
C PHE A 255 -16.45 -8.65 2.26
N PHE A 256 -17.45 -9.53 2.27
CA PHE A 256 -17.66 -10.46 3.38
C PHE A 256 -16.52 -11.47 3.53
N LYS A 257 -16.02 -12.03 2.43
CA LYS A 257 -14.89 -12.97 2.44
C LYS A 257 -13.64 -12.34 3.05
N HIS A 258 -13.24 -11.16 2.56
CA HIS A 258 -12.02 -10.48 3.00
C HIS A 258 -12.17 -9.84 4.38
N SER A 259 -13.36 -9.34 4.76
CA SER A 259 -13.60 -8.86 6.11
C SER A 259 -13.46 -9.97 7.15
N LEU A 260 -13.91 -11.19 6.85
CA LEU A 260 -13.73 -12.35 7.73
C LEU A 260 -12.25 -12.72 7.90
N ILE A 261 -11.44 -12.63 6.84
CA ILE A 261 -9.98 -12.84 6.92
C ILE A 261 -9.35 -11.79 7.83
N ALA A 262 -9.70 -10.52 7.64
CA ALA A 262 -9.22 -9.41 8.45
C ALA A 262 -9.65 -9.54 9.92
N ILE A 263 -10.93 -9.83 10.17
CA ILE A 263 -11.46 -10.06 11.52
C ILE A 263 -10.70 -11.20 12.20
N LYS A 264 -10.49 -12.33 11.52
CA LYS A 264 -9.71 -13.46 12.08
C LYS A 264 -8.28 -13.06 12.43
N ALA A 265 -7.65 -12.16 11.67
CA ALA A 265 -6.27 -11.76 11.88
C ALA A 265 -6.07 -10.86 13.11
N TYR A 266 -7.01 -9.93 13.36
CA TYR A 266 -6.89 -8.97 14.47
C TYR A 266 -8.15 -8.88 15.35
N TRP A 267 -8.90 -9.99 15.47
CA TRP A 267 -10.11 -10.09 16.29
C TRP A 267 -9.92 -9.61 17.73
N PHE A 268 -8.76 -9.87 18.32
CA PHE A 268 -8.42 -9.41 19.66
C PHE A 268 -8.42 -7.87 19.77
N GLY A 269 -7.90 -7.20 18.75
CA GLY A 269 -7.93 -5.74 18.67
C GLY A 269 -9.35 -5.19 18.57
N ILE A 270 -10.22 -5.84 17.77
CA ILE A 270 -11.64 -5.49 17.64
C ILE A 270 -12.36 -5.66 18.97
N VAL A 271 -12.24 -6.83 19.60
CA VAL A 271 -12.89 -7.15 20.88
C VAL A 271 -12.46 -6.15 21.94
N PHE A 272 -11.16 -5.91 22.05
CA PHE A 272 -10.65 -4.99 23.06
C PHE A 272 -11.10 -3.55 22.82
N SER A 273 -11.10 -3.10 21.58
CA SER A 273 -11.59 -1.77 21.20
C SER A 273 -13.10 -1.63 21.43
N PHE A 274 -13.87 -2.68 21.17
CA PHE A 274 -15.30 -2.70 21.41
C PHE A 274 -15.64 -2.52 22.91
N PHE A 275 -15.02 -3.30 23.78
CA PHE A 275 -15.22 -3.14 25.22
C PHE A 275 -14.72 -1.80 25.76
N SER A 276 -13.59 -1.32 25.23
CA SER A 276 -13.08 0.01 25.54
C SER A 276 -14.05 1.10 25.11
N GLY A 277 -14.63 0.98 23.92
CA GLY A 277 -15.63 1.91 23.40
C GLY A 277 -16.90 1.96 24.25
N ILE A 278 -17.43 0.80 24.64
CA ILE A 278 -18.59 0.71 25.56
C ILE A 278 -18.27 1.38 26.90
N TYR A 279 -17.08 1.12 27.44
CA TYR A 279 -16.66 1.71 28.70
C TYR A 279 -16.54 3.24 28.61
N ILE A 280 -15.90 3.77 27.56
CA ILE A 280 -15.78 5.20 27.31
C ILE A 280 -17.16 5.83 27.14
N PHE A 281 -18.06 5.18 26.40
CA PHE A 281 -19.42 5.66 26.19
C PHE A 281 -20.20 5.75 27.49
N LYS A 282 -20.15 4.70 28.34
CA LYS A 282 -20.78 4.72 29.68
C LYS A 282 -20.24 5.84 30.57
N LEU A 283 -18.91 6.08 30.53
CA LEU A 283 -18.29 7.18 31.28
C LEU A 283 -18.75 8.54 30.77
N SER A 284 -18.88 8.72 29.46
CA SER A 284 -19.33 9.97 28.86
C SER A 284 -20.78 10.32 29.21
N LEU A 285 -21.62 9.31 29.39
CA LEU A 285 -23.01 9.48 29.88
C LEU A 285 -23.06 9.89 31.35
N LYS A 286 -22.12 9.38 32.17
CA LYS A 286 -22.06 9.68 33.61
C LYS A 286 -21.50 11.08 33.87
N ASP A 287 -20.45 11.47 33.18
CA ASP A 287 -19.81 12.79 33.28
C ASP A 287 -19.16 13.21 31.95
N LYS A 288 -19.82 14.11 31.25
CA LYS A 288 -19.33 14.64 29.95
C LYS A 288 -17.98 15.37 30.04
N LYS A 289 -17.57 15.83 31.23
CA LYS A 289 -16.29 16.51 31.41
C LYS A 289 -15.10 15.54 31.54
N LEU A 290 -15.35 14.29 31.94
CA LEU A 290 -14.32 13.30 32.14
C LEU A 290 -13.75 12.74 30.82
N VAL A 291 -14.57 12.69 29.78
CA VAL A 291 -14.20 12.08 28.50
C VAL A 291 -14.09 13.14 27.40
N SER A 292 -12.97 13.17 26.71
CA SER A 292 -12.84 13.94 25.47
C SER A 292 -13.64 13.25 24.35
N THR A 293 -14.92 13.59 24.27
CA THR A 293 -15.85 13.02 23.29
C THR A 293 -15.34 13.18 21.85
N ASN A 294 -14.78 14.36 21.51
CA ASN A 294 -14.21 14.62 20.19
C ASN A 294 -13.05 13.67 19.86
N ARG A 295 -12.21 13.34 20.85
CA ARG A 295 -11.08 12.44 20.66
C ARG A 295 -11.53 10.99 20.48
N PHE A 296 -12.55 10.57 21.20
CA PHE A 296 -13.18 9.25 21.02
C PHE A 296 -13.79 9.11 19.64
N PHE A 297 -14.59 10.08 19.20
CA PHE A 297 -15.17 10.08 17.84
C PHE A 297 -14.11 10.13 16.74
N PHE A 298 -13.01 10.83 16.96
CA PHE A 298 -11.91 10.83 16.03
C PHE A 298 -11.31 9.42 15.84
N TRP A 299 -10.99 8.72 16.93
CA TRP A 299 -10.46 7.35 16.85
C TRP A 299 -11.47 6.37 16.29
N LEU A 300 -12.75 6.54 16.65
CA LEU A 300 -13.84 5.72 16.10
C LEU A 300 -13.95 5.93 14.58
N ALA A 301 -13.89 7.15 14.12
CA ALA A 301 -13.90 7.45 12.70
C ALA A 301 -12.68 6.86 11.99
N LEU A 302 -11.47 6.96 12.56
CA LEU A 302 -10.27 6.30 12.01
C LEU A 302 -10.39 4.78 11.96
N ALA A 303 -11.18 4.16 12.84
CA ALA A 303 -11.44 2.72 12.78
C ALA A 303 -12.47 2.33 11.71
N LEU A 304 -13.49 3.16 11.47
CA LEU A 304 -14.62 2.83 10.61
C LEU A 304 -14.47 3.35 9.17
N VAL A 305 -13.87 4.53 8.99
CA VAL A 305 -13.76 5.16 7.67
C VAL A 305 -13.01 4.29 6.64
N PRO A 306 -11.96 3.55 6.97
CA PRO A 306 -11.33 2.64 6.01
C PRO A 306 -12.25 1.52 5.51
N ILE A 307 -13.31 1.17 6.24
CA ILE A 307 -14.32 0.22 5.78
C ILE A 307 -15.06 0.78 4.55
N ILE A 308 -15.25 2.09 4.49
CA ILE A 308 -15.86 2.77 3.33
C ILE A 308 -15.03 2.55 2.08
N GLU A 309 -13.70 2.61 2.18
CA GLU A 309 -12.80 2.30 1.07
C GLU A 309 -13.04 0.89 0.53
N THR A 310 -13.20 -0.09 1.43
CA THR A 310 -13.42 -1.49 1.04
C THR A 310 -14.80 -1.74 0.44
N LEU A 311 -15.77 -0.88 0.73
CA LEU A 311 -17.12 -0.94 0.13
C LEU A 311 -17.18 -0.29 -1.25
N ILE A 312 -16.30 0.68 -1.54
CA ILE A 312 -16.26 1.41 -2.83
C ILE A 312 -15.35 0.70 -3.83
N LYS A 313 -14.28 0.05 -3.34
CA LYS A 313 -13.31 -0.68 -4.16
C LYS A 313 -13.51 -2.19 -3.97
N LEU A 314 -12.90 -3.01 -4.85
CA LEU A 314 -12.71 -4.44 -4.61
C LEU A 314 -12.07 -4.63 -3.24
N GLY A 315 -12.87 -5.02 -2.24
CA GLY A 315 -12.51 -5.04 -0.83
C GLY A 315 -11.57 -6.19 -0.49
N PHE A 316 -10.27 -6.04 -0.76
CA PHE A 316 -9.28 -7.00 -0.33
C PHE A 316 -8.95 -6.87 1.17
N ASP A 317 -8.53 -7.96 1.79
CA ASP A 317 -8.20 -8.05 3.22
C ASP A 317 -7.15 -7.02 3.67
N TYR A 318 -6.17 -6.70 2.83
CA TYR A 318 -5.15 -5.70 3.15
C TYR A 318 -5.69 -4.25 3.26
N HIS A 319 -6.86 -3.94 2.72
CA HIS A 319 -7.48 -2.62 2.93
C HIS A 319 -7.95 -2.44 4.37
N PHE A 320 -8.39 -3.51 5.02
CA PHE A 320 -8.84 -3.47 6.41
C PHE A 320 -7.73 -3.19 7.43
N ILE A 321 -6.44 -3.30 7.03
CA ILE A 321 -5.31 -2.94 7.90
C ILE A 321 -5.39 -1.47 8.33
N ASN A 322 -6.00 -0.61 7.51
CA ASN A 322 -6.17 0.81 7.77
C ASN A 322 -7.10 1.09 8.97
N CYS A 323 -7.89 0.11 9.41
CA CYS A 323 -8.72 0.21 10.63
C CYS A 323 -7.89 0.12 11.92
N ILE A 324 -6.72 -0.52 11.86
CA ILE A 324 -5.90 -0.86 13.04
C ILE A 324 -5.50 0.38 13.86
N PRO A 325 -5.04 1.50 13.28
CA PRO A 325 -4.71 2.69 14.06
C PRO A 325 -5.89 3.23 14.88
N GLY A 326 -7.08 3.24 14.29
CA GLY A 326 -8.30 3.67 14.98
C GLY A 326 -8.68 2.74 16.13
N LEU A 327 -8.64 1.43 15.90
CA LEU A 327 -8.88 0.43 16.94
C LEU A 327 -7.88 0.56 18.09
N ALA A 328 -6.60 0.72 17.77
CA ALA A 328 -5.56 0.92 18.79
C ALA A 328 -5.78 2.19 19.61
N GLY A 329 -6.23 3.28 18.98
CA GLY A 329 -6.54 4.53 19.65
C GLY A 329 -7.71 4.41 20.62
N ILE A 330 -8.81 3.74 20.21
CA ILE A 330 -9.95 3.46 21.10
C ILE A 330 -9.50 2.63 22.29
N ALA A 331 -8.73 1.57 22.03
CA ALA A 331 -8.20 0.68 23.07
C ALA A 331 -7.31 1.46 24.06
N ALA A 332 -6.43 2.32 23.57
CA ALA A 332 -5.54 3.16 24.37
C ALA A 332 -6.30 4.15 25.25
N MET A 333 -7.35 4.79 24.71
CA MET A 333 -8.24 5.66 25.51
C MET A 333 -8.96 4.87 26.60
N GLY A 334 -9.54 3.72 26.28
CA GLY A 334 -10.19 2.86 27.25
C GLY A 334 -9.26 2.46 28.38
N TRP A 335 -8.02 2.06 28.05
CA TRP A 335 -6.99 1.77 29.05
C TRP A 335 -6.67 2.97 29.93
N ARG A 336 -6.47 4.17 29.34
CA ARG A 336 -6.20 5.39 30.10
C ARG A 336 -7.28 5.67 31.13
N TYR A 337 -8.54 5.67 30.72
CA TYR A 337 -9.66 5.94 31.62
C TYR A 337 -9.84 4.84 32.67
N ALA A 338 -9.74 3.57 32.30
CA ALA A 338 -9.78 2.47 33.26
C ALA A 338 -8.64 2.54 34.28
N SER A 339 -7.47 3.06 33.89
CA SER A 339 -6.34 3.19 34.79
C SER A 339 -6.46 4.33 35.82
N GLN A 340 -7.29 5.31 35.54
CA GLN A 340 -7.55 6.44 36.44
C GLN A 340 -8.57 6.14 37.55
N TYR A 341 -9.46 5.18 37.27
CA TYR A 341 -10.53 4.79 38.20
C TYR A 341 -10.21 3.43 38.81
N GLU A 342 -9.50 3.42 39.94
CA GLU A 342 -9.19 2.35 40.91
C GLU A 342 -9.62 0.89 40.63
N PHE A 343 -9.16 0.31 39.54
CA PHE A 343 -9.38 -1.10 39.21
C PHE A 343 -8.11 -1.95 39.29
N SER A 344 -7.42 -1.99 40.43
CA SER A 344 -6.11 -2.66 40.52
C SER A 344 -6.15 -4.18 40.22
N ILE A 345 -7.21 -4.85 40.65
CA ILE A 345 -7.42 -6.30 40.43
C ILE A 345 -7.91 -6.54 39.00
N VAL A 346 -8.92 -5.79 38.55
CA VAL A 346 -9.47 -5.91 37.20
C VAL A 346 -8.40 -5.62 36.12
N LYS A 347 -7.47 -4.67 36.37
CA LYS A 347 -6.35 -4.39 35.47
C LYS A 347 -5.48 -5.62 35.22
N LYS A 348 -5.13 -6.40 36.24
CA LYS A 348 -4.28 -7.59 36.09
C LYS A 348 -4.98 -8.67 35.25
N TYR A 349 -6.27 -8.90 35.48
CA TYR A 349 -7.04 -9.89 34.71
C TYR A 349 -7.28 -9.43 33.27
N VAL A 350 -7.68 -8.16 33.07
CA VAL A 350 -7.85 -7.59 31.72
C VAL A 350 -6.54 -7.64 30.97
N LEU A 351 -5.43 -7.31 31.61
CA LEU A 351 -4.12 -7.37 31.00
C LEU A 351 -3.71 -8.80 30.64
N GLY A 352 -3.87 -9.76 31.56
CA GLY A 352 -3.62 -11.17 31.27
C GLY A 352 -4.48 -11.67 30.10
N PHE A 353 -5.75 -11.27 30.07
CA PHE A 353 -6.66 -11.59 28.99
C PHE A 353 -6.21 -10.99 27.64
N ILE A 354 -5.80 -9.71 27.61
CA ILE A 354 -5.25 -9.06 26.41
C ILE A 354 -4.01 -9.80 25.91
N ILE A 355 -3.10 -10.18 26.79
CA ILE A 355 -1.89 -10.91 26.42
C ILE A 355 -2.25 -12.26 25.81
N ILE A 356 -3.16 -13.02 26.44
CA ILE A 356 -3.60 -14.33 25.93
C ILE A 356 -4.28 -14.17 24.57
N LEU A 357 -5.20 -13.20 24.42
CA LEU A 357 -5.87 -12.94 23.16
C LEU A 357 -4.89 -12.50 22.07
N SER A 358 -3.94 -11.63 22.41
CA SER A 358 -2.93 -11.17 21.47
C SER A 358 -2.05 -12.32 20.99
N ILE A 359 -1.61 -13.19 21.90
CA ILE A 359 -0.83 -14.38 21.56
C ILE A 359 -1.64 -15.32 20.66
N SER A 360 -2.90 -15.60 21.02
CA SER A 360 -3.75 -16.51 20.23
C SER A 360 -4.08 -15.96 18.84
N GLY A 361 -4.23 -14.65 18.67
CA GLY A 361 -4.48 -14.01 17.37
C GLY A 361 -3.23 -13.88 16.49
N VAL A 362 -2.09 -13.66 17.12
CA VAL A 362 -0.82 -13.42 16.41
C VAL A 362 -0.06 -14.71 16.11
N TYR A 363 -0.13 -15.70 17.01
CA TYR A 363 0.62 -16.96 16.88
C TYR A 363 0.44 -17.70 15.55
N PRO A 364 -0.80 -17.89 15.03
CA PRO A 364 -0.98 -18.55 13.74
C PRO A 364 -0.27 -17.81 12.59
N ASN A 365 -0.27 -16.50 12.64
CA ASN A 365 0.36 -15.65 11.62
C ASN A 365 1.88 -15.71 11.68
N ILE A 366 2.45 -15.66 12.88
CA ILE A 366 3.91 -15.81 13.10
C ILE A 366 4.35 -17.21 12.73
N SER A 367 3.69 -18.24 13.25
CA SER A 367 4.00 -19.63 12.96
C SER A 367 3.99 -19.91 11.46
N ARG A 368 3.00 -19.40 10.75
CA ARG A 368 2.90 -19.55 9.31
C ARG A 368 4.02 -18.81 8.58
N THR A 369 4.34 -17.59 8.99
CA THR A 369 5.44 -16.80 8.42
C THR A 369 6.80 -17.45 8.67
N LEU A 370 7.02 -18.02 9.85
CA LEU A 370 8.28 -18.68 10.23
C LEU A 370 8.45 -20.08 9.65
N ASN A 371 7.36 -20.81 9.43
CA ASN A 371 7.38 -22.15 8.84
C ASN A 371 7.57 -22.13 7.31
N LEU A 372 7.55 -20.96 6.71
CA LEU A 372 7.96 -20.82 5.33
C LEU A 372 9.47 -21.01 5.27
N ASN A 373 9.91 -22.02 4.52
CA ASN A 373 11.33 -22.30 4.27
C ASN A 373 12.00 -21.20 3.41
N VAL A 374 11.66 -19.96 3.71
CA VAL A 374 12.16 -18.76 3.04
C VAL A 374 13.67 -18.64 3.17
N TYR A 375 14.23 -19.27 4.21
CA TYR A 375 15.66 -19.23 4.53
C TYR A 375 16.45 -20.43 4.06
N ASP A 376 15.81 -21.42 3.46
CA ASP A 376 16.60 -22.44 2.81
C ASP A 376 17.29 -21.80 1.60
N LYS A 377 18.56 -21.44 1.79
CA LYS A 377 19.42 -20.87 0.74
C LYS A 377 19.51 -21.74 -0.51
N LYS A 378 19.03 -22.97 -0.44
CA LYS A 378 18.96 -23.92 -1.54
C LYS A 378 17.64 -23.85 -2.30
N THR A 379 16.59 -23.30 -1.68
CA THR A 379 15.30 -23.14 -2.37
C THR A 379 15.37 -21.91 -3.25
N PRO A 380 15.18 -22.02 -4.57
CA PRO A 380 15.08 -20.87 -5.44
C PRO A 380 14.02 -19.88 -4.92
N VAL A 381 14.32 -18.59 -5.00
CA VAL A 381 13.38 -17.51 -4.58
C VAL A 381 11.98 -17.73 -5.16
N SER A 382 11.92 -18.24 -6.40
CA SER A 382 10.68 -18.62 -7.07
C SER A 382 9.85 -19.67 -6.32
N ASP A 383 10.50 -20.68 -5.74
CA ASP A 383 9.79 -21.79 -5.09
C ASP A 383 9.27 -21.40 -3.71
N ALA A 384 10.04 -20.64 -2.95
CA ALA A 384 9.59 -20.09 -1.69
C ALA A 384 8.39 -19.15 -1.87
N TYR A 385 8.42 -18.32 -2.91
CA TYR A 385 7.31 -17.44 -3.26
C TYR A 385 6.05 -18.23 -3.67
N ASN A 386 6.22 -19.27 -4.46
CA ASN A 386 5.12 -20.15 -4.87
C ASN A 386 4.46 -20.85 -3.67
N GLN A 387 5.25 -21.37 -2.72
CA GLN A 387 4.72 -21.99 -1.51
C GLN A 387 3.84 -21.03 -0.70
N LEU A 388 4.22 -19.77 -0.63
CA LEU A 388 3.43 -18.72 0.02
C LEU A 388 2.08 -18.51 -0.63
N TRP A 389 2.05 -18.39 -1.93
CA TRP A 389 0.83 -18.20 -2.69
C TRP A 389 -0.06 -19.43 -2.65
N ASP A 390 0.50 -20.61 -2.86
CA ASP A 390 -0.23 -21.88 -2.86
C ASP A 390 -0.99 -22.11 -1.54
N SER A 391 -0.45 -21.62 -0.43
CA SER A 391 -1.06 -21.81 0.88
C SER A 391 -2.29 -20.92 1.16
N ASN A 392 -2.50 -19.82 0.42
CA ASN A 392 -3.47 -18.80 0.80
C ASN A 392 -4.44 -18.33 -0.28
N TYR A 393 -4.09 -18.53 -1.53
CA TYR A 393 -4.80 -17.97 -2.67
C TYR A 393 -5.09 -19.02 -3.73
N SER A 394 -5.53 -20.22 -3.30
CA SER A 394 -5.88 -21.32 -4.19
C SER A 394 -6.93 -20.97 -5.26
N GLU A 395 -7.65 -19.87 -5.07
CA GLU A 395 -8.70 -19.42 -5.98
C GLU A 395 -8.30 -18.18 -6.80
N ILE A 396 -7.22 -17.48 -6.42
CA ILE A 396 -6.72 -16.37 -7.22
C ILE A 396 -5.70 -16.94 -8.20
N GLU A 397 -5.87 -16.64 -9.48
CA GLU A 397 -4.91 -16.99 -10.54
C GLU A 397 -3.57 -16.33 -10.25
N THR A 398 -2.75 -17.00 -9.46
CA THR A 398 -1.46 -16.49 -9.04
C THR A 398 -0.45 -16.60 -10.15
N ILE A 399 0.11 -15.48 -10.48
CA ILE A 399 1.14 -15.31 -11.46
C ILE A 399 2.46 -15.76 -10.85
N ARG A 400 3.02 -16.86 -11.35
CA ARG A 400 4.30 -17.36 -10.85
C ARG A 400 5.45 -16.48 -11.31
N LEU A 401 6.22 -16.06 -10.35
CA LEU A 401 7.32 -15.15 -10.56
C LEU A 401 8.45 -15.73 -11.41
N SER A 402 8.70 -17.04 -11.30
CA SER A 402 9.66 -17.75 -12.17
C SER A 402 9.37 -17.52 -13.65
N ASN A 403 8.12 -17.41 -14.03
CA ASN A 403 7.75 -17.17 -15.43
C ASN A 403 8.00 -15.72 -15.86
N TYR A 404 7.91 -14.76 -14.95
CA TYR A 404 8.34 -13.40 -15.25
C TYR A 404 9.84 -13.34 -15.49
N LEU A 405 10.65 -14.09 -14.72
CA LEU A 405 12.09 -14.15 -14.96
C LEU A 405 12.41 -14.80 -16.31
N ILE A 406 11.71 -15.88 -16.66
CA ILE A 406 11.86 -16.53 -17.98
C ILE A 406 11.42 -15.56 -19.10
N ALA A 407 10.26 -14.91 -18.94
CA ALA A 407 9.78 -13.95 -19.92
C ALA A 407 10.75 -12.77 -20.07
N ALA A 408 11.28 -12.25 -18.97
CA ALA A 408 12.26 -11.16 -18.99
C ALA A 408 13.56 -11.55 -19.69
N ASP A 409 14.08 -12.77 -19.45
CA ASP A 409 15.27 -13.28 -20.12
C ASP A 409 15.05 -13.43 -21.64
N MET A 410 13.89 -13.98 -22.03
CA MET A 410 13.53 -14.09 -23.45
C MET A 410 13.36 -12.71 -24.11
N ILE A 411 12.69 -11.76 -23.44
CA ILE A 411 12.53 -10.40 -23.93
C ILE A 411 13.89 -9.72 -24.09
N LYS A 412 14.80 -9.85 -23.11
CA LYS A 412 16.16 -9.31 -23.20
C LYS A 412 16.93 -9.87 -24.41
N LYS A 413 16.84 -11.18 -24.66
CA LYS A 413 17.49 -11.82 -25.82
C LYS A 413 16.94 -11.33 -27.16
N LEU A 414 15.68 -10.92 -27.20
CA LEU A 414 15.00 -10.41 -28.39
C LEU A 414 15.13 -8.89 -28.55
N SER A 415 15.62 -8.19 -27.54
CA SER A 415 15.75 -6.72 -27.52
C SER A 415 17.11 -6.27 -28.01
N ASN A 416 17.13 -5.10 -28.67
CA ASN A 416 18.32 -4.35 -29.04
C ASN A 416 18.35 -3.01 -28.29
N ARG A 417 19.44 -2.25 -28.46
CA ARG A 417 19.52 -0.90 -27.91
C ARG A 417 18.40 -0.02 -28.47
N GLY A 418 17.62 0.60 -27.60
CA GLY A 418 16.47 1.42 -27.98
C GLY A 418 15.17 0.65 -28.18
N SER A 419 15.15 -0.67 -27.94
CA SER A 419 13.89 -1.44 -27.93
C SER A 419 12.96 -0.96 -26.84
N THR A 420 11.67 -0.97 -27.15
CA THR A 420 10.57 -0.63 -26.24
C THR A 420 9.69 -1.85 -26.00
N LEU A 421 9.00 -1.88 -24.87
CA LEU A 421 8.12 -2.97 -24.47
C LEU A 421 6.71 -2.45 -24.22
N ALA A 422 5.70 -3.20 -24.68
CA ALA A 422 4.33 -3.05 -24.23
C ALA A 422 3.89 -4.33 -23.52
N THR A 423 3.18 -4.21 -22.42
CA THR A 423 2.67 -5.37 -21.65
C THR A 423 1.16 -5.33 -21.55
N ALA A 424 0.57 -6.42 -21.10
CA ALA A 424 -0.82 -6.49 -20.72
C ALA A 424 -1.04 -7.52 -19.62
N GLY A 425 -1.95 -7.25 -18.70
CA GLY A 425 -2.41 -8.21 -17.71
C GLY A 425 -1.41 -8.48 -16.58
N PHE A 426 -1.12 -7.49 -15.75
CA PHE A 426 -0.26 -7.60 -14.56
C PHE A 426 1.21 -7.96 -14.85
N ALA A 427 1.72 -7.58 -16.01
CA ALA A 427 3.08 -7.89 -16.43
C ALA A 427 4.06 -6.70 -16.30
N GLU A 428 3.69 -5.65 -15.60
CA GLU A 428 4.47 -4.41 -15.44
C GLU A 428 5.81 -4.63 -14.74
N VAL A 429 5.94 -5.72 -13.99
CA VAL A 429 7.22 -6.16 -13.40
C VAL A 429 8.28 -6.47 -14.47
N LEU A 430 7.88 -6.75 -15.70
CA LEU A 430 8.80 -6.99 -16.81
C LEU A 430 9.61 -5.74 -17.18
N TYR A 431 9.09 -4.53 -16.97
CA TYR A 431 9.84 -3.30 -17.25
C TYR A 431 11.13 -3.20 -16.40
N PRO A 432 11.07 -3.21 -15.07
CA PRO A 432 12.28 -3.18 -14.27
C PRO A 432 13.14 -4.45 -14.40
N LEU A 433 12.55 -5.62 -14.71
CA LEU A 433 13.30 -6.84 -14.93
C LEU A 433 14.09 -6.81 -16.26
N THR A 434 13.56 -6.18 -17.29
CA THR A 434 14.20 -6.09 -18.62
C THR A 434 15.04 -4.83 -18.78
N GLY A 435 14.75 -3.78 -18.05
CA GLY A 435 15.32 -2.45 -18.27
C GLY A 435 14.66 -1.68 -19.41
N LEU A 436 13.70 -2.29 -20.12
CA LEU A 436 12.99 -1.63 -21.21
C LEU A 436 11.93 -0.66 -20.68
N LEU A 437 11.55 0.29 -21.51
CA LEU A 437 10.49 1.26 -21.24
C LEU A 437 9.37 1.13 -22.28
N PRO A 438 8.15 1.58 -21.96
CA PRO A 438 7.09 1.68 -22.96
C PRO A 438 7.39 2.82 -23.96
N THR A 439 6.84 2.73 -25.17
CA THR A 439 6.91 3.83 -26.16
C THR A 439 6.13 5.05 -25.74
N SER A 440 5.02 4.83 -25.06
CA SER A 440 4.21 5.87 -24.44
C SER A 440 3.57 5.29 -23.20
N TYR A 441 3.03 6.17 -22.40
CA TYR A 441 2.18 5.75 -21.31
C TYR A 441 1.10 4.75 -21.76
N GLY A 442 0.49 5.00 -22.91
CA GLY A 442 -0.57 4.18 -23.46
C GLY A 442 -0.18 2.72 -23.74
N THR A 443 1.09 2.41 -23.94
CA THR A 443 1.54 1.04 -24.21
C THR A 443 2.08 0.31 -22.98
N MET A 444 2.09 0.95 -21.82
CA MET A 444 2.59 0.37 -20.58
C MET A 444 1.76 -0.83 -20.11
N ASP A 445 0.45 -0.68 -20.13
CA ASP A 445 -0.50 -1.77 -19.87
C ASP A 445 -1.66 -1.67 -20.88
N LEU A 446 -1.65 -2.52 -21.89
CA LEU A 446 -2.68 -2.53 -22.92
C LEU A 446 -4.08 -2.81 -22.34
N ARG A 447 -4.17 -3.48 -21.19
CA ARG A 447 -5.43 -3.69 -20.50
C ARG A 447 -5.94 -2.38 -19.90
N ALA A 448 -5.09 -1.59 -19.27
CA ALA A 448 -5.48 -0.29 -18.72
C ALA A 448 -5.93 0.65 -19.82
N LEU A 449 -5.28 0.61 -21.00
CA LEU A 449 -5.77 1.32 -22.18
C LEU A 449 -7.17 0.90 -22.60
N PHE A 450 -7.42 -0.39 -22.58
CA PHE A 450 -8.74 -0.93 -22.90
C PHE A 450 -9.81 -0.30 -22.01
N LEU A 451 -9.54 -0.27 -20.71
CA LEU A 451 -10.41 0.38 -19.73
C LEU A 451 -10.58 1.88 -20.02
N LEU A 452 -9.49 2.57 -20.35
CA LEU A 452 -9.50 4.01 -20.66
C LEU A 452 -10.18 4.34 -21.99
N LEU A 453 -10.13 3.44 -22.96
CA LEU A 453 -10.73 3.60 -24.28
C LEU A 453 -12.18 3.08 -24.34
N ASN A 454 -12.76 2.77 -23.19
CA ASN A 454 -14.12 2.25 -23.11
C ASN A 454 -14.32 0.97 -23.96
N TRP A 455 -13.35 0.02 -23.90
CA TRP A 455 -13.36 -1.26 -24.59
C TRP A 455 -13.39 -1.15 -26.13
N ASP A 456 -12.81 -0.11 -26.68
CA ASP A 456 -12.72 0.11 -28.12
C ASP A 456 -11.48 -0.57 -28.71
N GLU A 457 -11.69 -1.75 -29.32
CA GLU A 457 -10.62 -2.51 -29.99
C GLU A 457 -9.96 -1.72 -31.13
N ASP A 458 -10.71 -0.94 -31.90
CA ASP A 458 -10.20 -0.22 -33.05
C ASP A 458 -9.26 0.91 -32.63
N LYS A 459 -9.60 1.61 -31.55
CA LYS A 459 -8.69 2.59 -30.95
C LYS A 459 -7.39 1.95 -30.46
N LEU A 460 -7.47 0.75 -29.86
CA LEU A 460 -6.27 0.06 -29.39
C LEU A 460 -5.40 -0.38 -30.59
N VAL A 461 -6.00 -0.87 -31.67
CA VAL A 461 -5.28 -1.16 -32.93
C VAL A 461 -4.57 0.10 -33.44
N ASN A 462 -5.27 1.25 -33.49
CA ASN A 462 -4.70 2.51 -33.94
C ASN A 462 -3.52 2.97 -33.08
N ILE A 463 -3.66 2.88 -31.75
CA ILE A 463 -2.56 3.24 -30.83
C ILE A 463 -1.34 2.35 -31.06
N LEU A 464 -1.52 1.03 -31.22
CA LEU A 464 -0.41 0.14 -31.52
C LEU A 464 0.23 0.42 -32.87
N GLN A 465 -0.55 0.85 -33.87
CA GLN A 465 -0.05 1.26 -35.17
C GLN A 465 0.70 2.60 -35.13
N GLU A 466 0.29 3.52 -34.28
CA GLU A 466 0.94 4.82 -34.08
C GLU A 466 2.22 4.68 -33.25
N GLN A 467 2.11 4.04 -32.07
CA GLN A 467 3.18 3.99 -31.07
C GLN A 467 4.27 2.95 -31.40
N ARG A 468 3.93 1.90 -32.12
CA ARG A 468 4.83 0.85 -32.62
C ARG A 468 5.84 0.33 -31.59
N PRO A 469 5.40 -0.16 -30.39
CA PRO A 469 6.35 -0.76 -29.47
C PRO A 469 7.13 -1.89 -30.15
N THR A 470 8.43 -1.96 -29.88
CA THR A 470 9.31 -2.96 -30.53
C THR A 470 8.92 -4.39 -30.17
N LEU A 471 8.54 -4.59 -28.90
CA LEU A 471 8.10 -5.87 -28.35
C LEU A 471 6.78 -5.70 -27.61
N ILE A 472 5.92 -6.69 -27.73
CA ILE A 472 4.65 -6.76 -26.98
C ILE A 472 4.56 -8.10 -26.28
N PHE A 473 4.21 -8.08 -24.98
CA PHE A 473 3.95 -9.28 -24.18
C PHE A 473 2.52 -9.21 -23.60
N PRO A 474 1.51 -9.68 -24.33
CA PRO A 474 0.17 -9.90 -23.79
C PRO A 474 0.18 -11.18 -22.98
N THR A 475 -0.27 -11.13 -21.74
CA THR A 475 -0.50 -12.35 -20.95
C THR A 475 -1.72 -13.08 -21.50
N LYS A 476 -1.72 -14.41 -21.42
CA LYS A 476 -2.87 -15.23 -21.81
C LYS A 476 -4.03 -15.20 -20.79
N GLN A 477 -3.85 -14.47 -19.71
CA GLN A 477 -4.89 -14.34 -18.71
C GLN A 477 -6.09 -13.59 -19.32
N GLN A 478 -7.16 -14.30 -19.56
CA GLN A 478 -8.43 -13.71 -19.98
C GLN A 478 -9.15 -13.22 -18.72
N LEU A 479 -9.20 -11.94 -18.54
CA LEU A 479 -10.10 -11.33 -17.57
C LEU A 479 -11.50 -11.19 -18.20
N PRO A 480 -12.59 -11.41 -17.46
CA PRO A 480 -13.93 -11.14 -17.96
C PRO A 480 -14.03 -9.73 -18.57
N GLY A 481 -14.61 -9.63 -19.75
CA GLY A 481 -14.79 -8.35 -20.43
C GLY A 481 -13.56 -7.81 -21.19
N ILE A 482 -12.38 -8.45 -21.09
CA ILE A 482 -11.20 -8.04 -21.87
C ILE A 482 -11.15 -8.83 -23.19
N PRO A 483 -11.04 -8.15 -24.35
CA PRO A 483 -10.92 -8.84 -25.61
C PRO A 483 -9.61 -9.61 -25.71
N ASN A 484 -9.57 -10.52 -26.66
CA ASN A 484 -8.37 -11.24 -26.98
C ASN A 484 -7.31 -10.29 -27.55
N LEU A 485 -6.41 -9.81 -26.67
CA LEU A 485 -5.34 -8.88 -27.05
C LEU A 485 -4.43 -9.44 -28.17
N ILE A 486 -4.28 -10.76 -28.24
CA ILE A 486 -3.55 -11.40 -29.34
C ILE A 486 -4.24 -11.10 -30.67
N ARG A 487 -5.58 -11.20 -30.72
CA ARG A 487 -6.35 -10.82 -31.92
C ARG A 487 -6.16 -9.34 -32.27
N VAL A 488 -6.19 -8.46 -31.28
CA VAL A 488 -5.97 -7.02 -31.48
C VAL A 488 -4.59 -6.76 -32.07
N ILE A 489 -3.54 -7.37 -31.51
CA ILE A 489 -2.18 -7.25 -32.01
C ILE A 489 -2.06 -7.77 -33.46
N GLN A 490 -2.68 -8.92 -33.75
CA GLN A 490 -2.71 -9.48 -35.11
C GLN A 490 -3.44 -8.58 -36.11
N ARG A 491 -4.54 -7.94 -35.70
CA ARG A 491 -5.28 -6.99 -36.54
C ARG A 491 -4.45 -5.77 -36.97
N THR A 492 -3.42 -5.40 -36.24
CA THR A 492 -2.52 -4.32 -36.67
C THR A 492 -1.75 -4.64 -37.94
N GLY A 493 -1.54 -5.93 -38.24
CA GLY A 493 -0.70 -6.39 -39.35
C GLY A 493 0.79 -6.19 -39.16
N LEU A 494 1.21 -5.44 -38.14
CA LEU A 494 2.58 -4.97 -37.92
C LEU A 494 3.48 -5.95 -37.18
N TYR A 495 2.89 -6.91 -36.45
CA TYR A 495 3.63 -7.76 -35.51
C TYR A 495 3.69 -9.20 -35.97
N GLU A 496 4.81 -9.85 -35.65
CA GLU A 496 4.99 -11.31 -35.76
C GLU A 496 5.20 -11.92 -34.37
N ARG A 497 4.69 -13.12 -34.15
CA ARG A 497 4.95 -13.88 -32.93
C ARG A 497 6.34 -14.52 -33.05
N VAL A 498 7.25 -14.14 -32.15
CA VAL A 498 8.64 -14.62 -32.18
C VAL A 498 8.97 -15.62 -31.09
N ALA A 499 8.21 -15.66 -30.01
CA ALA A 499 8.43 -16.62 -28.95
C ALA A 499 7.14 -16.87 -28.16
N ILE A 500 7.12 -17.99 -27.46
CA ILE A 500 6.06 -18.38 -26.53
C ILE A 500 6.72 -18.65 -25.18
N VAL A 501 6.30 -17.92 -24.17
CA VAL A 501 6.63 -18.23 -22.78
C VAL A 501 5.65 -19.30 -22.34
N SER A 502 6.08 -20.55 -22.38
CA SER A 502 5.24 -21.69 -22.04
C SER A 502 5.46 -22.14 -20.60
N TYR A 503 4.48 -22.76 -20.10
CA TYR A 503 4.31 -23.40 -18.82
C TYR A 503 5.26 -24.58 -18.57
N SER A 504 5.72 -24.74 -17.33
CA SER A 504 6.18 -26.03 -16.85
C SER A 504 4.93 -26.89 -16.54
N PRO A 505 4.76 -28.08 -17.14
CA PRO A 505 3.54 -28.88 -17.00
C PRO A 505 3.29 -29.42 -15.58
N ASN A 506 4.28 -29.33 -14.70
CA ASN A 506 4.19 -29.85 -13.32
C ASN A 506 3.62 -28.85 -12.31
N VAL A 507 2.95 -27.82 -12.80
CA VAL A 507 2.58 -26.69 -11.97
C VAL A 507 1.10 -26.42 -12.04
N TYR A 508 0.41 -26.64 -10.94
CA TYR A 508 -1.04 -26.58 -10.76
C TYR A 508 -1.69 -25.22 -11.03
N TYR A 509 -0.94 -24.15 -11.15
CA TYR A 509 -1.50 -22.80 -11.27
C TYR A 509 -1.26 -22.20 -12.66
N LYS A 510 -2.26 -21.49 -13.16
CA LYS A 510 -2.21 -20.75 -14.43
C LYS A 510 -1.14 -19.64 -14.32
N SER A 511 0.07 -19.99 -14.70
CA SER A 511 1.21 -19.08 -14.72
C SER A 511 1.04 -18.02 -15.79
N ILE A 512 1.81 -16.95 -15.72
CA ILE A 512 1.97 -16.06 -16.86
C ILE A 512 2.53 -16.88 -18.02
N SER A 513 1.63 -17.27 -18.87
CA SER A 513 1.97 -17.66 -20.22
C SER A 513 1.63 -16.49 -21.11
N GLY A 514 2.49 -16.18 -22.04
CA GLY A 514 2.28 -15.14 -23.02
C GLY A 514 3.02 -15.44 -24.29
N ASP A 515 2.55 -14.84 -25.35
CA ASP A 515 3.26 -14.84 -26.61
C ASP A 515 4.10 -13.56 -26.68
N ILE A 516 5.35 -13.62 -27.14
CA ILE A 516 6.14 -12.44 -27.40
C ILE A 516 5.96 -12.09 -28.88
N PHE A 517 5.47 -10.88 -29.13
CA PHE A 517 5.32 -10.32 -30.45
C PHE A 517 6.42 -9.30 -30.70
N ARG A 518 6.98 -9.29 -31.91
CA ARG A 518 7.98 -8.32 -32.36
C ARG A 518 7.46 -7.55 -33.55
N LEU A 519 7.73 -6.27 -33.59
CA LEU A 519 7.48 -5.42 -34.74
C LEU A 519 8.25 -5.96 -35.97
N LYS A 520 7.56 -6.19 -37.06
CA LYS A 520 8.17 -6.66 -38.30
C LYS A 520 9.16 -5.59 -38.80
N SER A 521 10.38 -6.00 -39.17
CA SER A 521 11.26 -5.13 -39.92
C SER A 521 10.68 -5.00 -41.31
N PHE A 522 10.05 -3.88 -41.60
CA PHE A 522 9.83 -3.55 -43.03
C PHE A 522 11.20 -3.20 -43.58
N ASN A 523 11.74 -4.02 -44.45
CA ASN A 523 12.87 -3.60 -45.32
C ASN A 523 12.37 -2.36 -46.05
N GLN A 524 12.90 -1.19 -45.68
CA GLN A 524 12.79 0.05 -46.46
C GLN A 524 13.61 -0.05 -47.69
#